data_4346d45ccf53609988f7d44cbac318ca
#
_entry.id   4346d45ccf53609988f7d44cbac318ca
#
_cell.length_a   1.000
_cell.length_b   1.000
_cell.length_c   1.000
_cell.angle_alpha   90.00
_cell.angle_beta   90.00
_cell.angle_gamma   90.00
#
_symmetry.space_group_name_H-M   'P 1'
#
loop_
_entity.id
_entity.type
_entity.pdbx_description
1 polymer ?
#
loop_
_entity_poly.entity_id
_entity_poly.type
_entity_poly.pdbx_seq_one_letter_code
_entity_poly.pdbx_strand_id
1 'polypeptide(L)'
;MNKNFHKKTAYDYVQQTKKENFIFLNEKYAQQGQTVLFGDSITEIFNSYELFYAFSQTTGQSVYNRGISGDTSDRLLERLECNALNIKPKNLVILIGTNDIGIGLPPEYTLNNIKEIL
;
A
#
# COMPACT_ATOMS: atom_id res chain seq x y z
N MET A 1 -4.60 -4.24 24.34
CA MET A 1 -3.19 -4.00 24.68
C MET A 1 -2.92 -2.52 24.69
N ASN A 2 -2.19 -2.06 25.68
CA ASN A 2 -1.88 -0.66 25.79
C ASN A 2 -0.71 -0.30 24.87
N LYS A 3 -1.00 0.52 23.87
CA LYS A 3 0.00 0.96 22.88
C LYS A 3 1.16 1.75 23.50
N ASN A 4 0.97 2.34 24.67
CA ASN A 4 1.99 3.15 25.34
C ASN A 4 3.18 2.32 25.85
N PHE A 5 3.03 1.00 25.95
CA PHE A 5 4.12 0.10 26.36
C PHE A 5 4.98 -0.35 25.18
N HIS A 6 4.58 -0.06 23.96
CA HIS A 6 5.35 -0.45 22.78
C HIS A 6 6.18 0.71 22.29
N LYS A 7 7.49 0.53 22.35
CA LYS A 7 8.39 1.46 21.67
C LYS A 7 8.23 1.26 20.17
N LYS A 8 8.09 2.36 19.46
CA LYS A 8 8.16 2.33 18.01
C LYS A 8 9.59 1.98 17.60
N THR A 9 9.71 1.02 16.71
CA THR A 9 10.99 0.67 16.11
C THR A 9 11.36 1.67 15.02
N ALA A 10 12.63 1.68 14.61
CA ALA A 10 13.05 2.45 13.44
C ALA A 10 12.23 2.07 12.20
N TYR A 11 11.84 0.81 12.10
CA TYR A 11 11.03 0.30 11.02
C TYR A 11 9.62 0.93 11.01
N ASP A 12 9.00 1.07 12.16
CA ASP A 12 7.69 1.74 12.27
C ASP A 12 7.75 3.19 11.80
N TYR A 13 8.83 3.90 12.14
CA TYR A 13 9.04 5.27 11.67
C TYR A 13 9.21 5.33 10.15
N VAL A 14 9.92 4.39 9.57
CA VAL A 14 10.09 4.31 8.11
C VAL A 14 8.75 4.07 7.42
N GLN A 15 7.95 3.14 7.95
CA GLN A 15 6.62 2.87 7.40
C GLN A 15 5.71 4.10 7.50
N GLN A 16 5.72 4.78 8.63
CA GLN A 16 4.93 5.99 8.82
C GLN A 16 5.36 7.10 7.86
N THR A 17 6.65 7.28 7.68
CA THR A 17 7.20 8.26 6.74
C THR A 17 6.77 7.97 5.30
N LYS A 18 6.79 6.70 4.89
CA LYS A 18 6.33 6.30 3.55
C LYS A 18 4.84 6.55 3.38
N LYS A 19 4.04 6.22 4.38
CA LYS A 19 2.59 6.47 4.36
C LYS A 19 2.31 7.97 4.17
N GLU A 20 2.99 8.81 4.92
CA GLU A 20 2.85 10.28 4.83
C GLU A 20 3.31 10.80 3.47
N ASN A 21 4.40 10.25 2.93
CA ASN A 21 4.87 10.61 1.61
C ASN A 21 3.84 10.27 0.52
N PHE A 22 3.17 9.12 0.63
CA PHE A 22 2.12 8.74 -0.31
C PHE A 22 0.90 9.65 -0.19
N ILE A 23 0.55 10.09 1.03
CA ILE A 23 -0.51 11.09 1.22
C ILE A 23 -0.16 12.36 0.45
N PHE A 24 1.07 12.84 0.59
CA PHE A 24 1.57 14.02 -0.11
C PHE A 24 1.53 13.84 -1.63
N LEU A 25 2.03 12.72 -2.14
CA LEU A 25 2.04 12.45 -3.57
C LEU A 25 0.63 12.36 -4.14
N ASN A 26 -0.29 11.75 -3.42
CA ASN A 26 -1.69 11.65 -3.85
C ASN A 26 -2.35 13.02 -3.88
N GLU A 27 -2.05 13.85 -2.90
CA GLU A 27 -2.64 15.18 -2.79
C GLU A 27 -2.12 16.15 -3.84
N LYS A 28 -0.82 16.08 -4.15
CA LYS A 28 -0.15 17.09 -4.98
C LYS A 28 0.04 16.68 -6.45
N TYR A 29 0.25 15.40 -6.72
CA TYR A 29 0.73 14.98 -8.04
C TYR A 29 -0.08 13.87 -8.69
N ALA A 30 -0.72 12.99 -7.92
CA ALA A 30 -1.42 11.86 -8.49
C ALA A 30 -2.71 12.29 -9.19
N GLN A 31 -2.98 11.66 -10.33
CA GLN A 31 -4.22 11.86 -11.07
C GLN A 31 -5.25 10.82 -10.66
N GLN A 32 -6.51 11.19 -10.68
CA GLN A 32 -7.60 10.25 -10.43
C GLN A 32 -7.78 9.30 -11.61
N GLY A 33 -8.39 8.15 -11.36
CA GLY A 33 -8.76 7.21 -12.40
C GLY A 33 -7.60 6.40 -12.97
N GLN A 34 -6.50 6.31 -12.27
CA GLN A 34 -5.32 5.56 -12.70
C GLN A 34 -5.28 4.17 -12.06
N THR A 35 -4.22 3.42 -12.29
CA THR A 35 -3.99 2.13 -11.64
C THR A 35 -3.10 2.32 -10.42
N VAL A 36 -3.50 1.72 -9.31
CA VAL A 36 -2.71 1.72 -8.07
C VAL A 36 -2.30 0.30 -7.73
N LEU A 37 -1.00 0.10 -7.49
CA LEU A 37 -0.44 -1.14 -6.95
C LEU A 37 -0.31 -0.95 -5.45
N PHE A 38 -1.00 -1.76 -4.68
CA PHE A 38 -1.17 -1.58 -3.24
C PHE A 38 -0.77 -2.86 -2.51
N GLY A 39 0.22 -2.79 -1.64
CA GLY A 39 0.73 -3.97 -0.98
C GLY A 39 1.93 -3.72 -0.08
N ASP A 40 2.69 -4.78 0.14
CA ASP A 40 3.86 -4.80 1.02
C ASP A 40 5.18 -4.61 0.25
N SER A 41 6.26 -5.24 0.76
CA SER A 41 7.58 -5.15 0.14
C SER A 41 7.62 -5.71 -1.28
N ILE A 42 6.83 -6.73 -1.58
CA ILE A 42 6.79 -7.30 -2.92
C ILE A 42 6.33 -6.24 -3.92
N THR A 43 5.31 -5.49 -3.55
CA THR A 43 4.84 -4.36 -4.36
C THR A 43 5.85 -3.21 -4.35
N GLU A 44 6.39 -2.85 -3.19
CA GLU A 44 7.32 -1.73 -3.07
C GLU A 44 8.52 -1.88 -3.98
N ILE A 45 9.14 -3.07 -4.03
CA ILE A 45 10.33 -3.31 -4.83
C ILE A 45 10.05 -3.59 -6.31
N PHE A 46 8.78 -3.75 -6.66
CA PHE A 46 8.39 -3.99 -8.05
C PHE A 46 8.70 -2.75 -8.88
N ASN A 47 9.51 -2.91 -9.92
CA ASN A 47 9.96 -1.78 -10.75
C ASN A 47 8.87 -1.33 -11.72
N SER A 48 7.79 -0.82 -11.17
CA SER A 48 6.60 -0.44 -11.92
C SER A 48 6.84 0.75 -12.87
N TYR A 49 7.66 1.70 -12.45
CA TYR A 49 7.92 2.87 -13.28
C TYR A 49 8.57 2.48 -14.61
N GLU A 50 9.63 1.70 -14.55
CA GLU A 50 10.35 1.29 -15.73
C GLU A 50 9.53 0.35 -16.62
N LEU A 51 8.84 -0.60 -15.97
CA LEU A 51 8.04 -1.60 -16.69
C LEU A 51 6.83 -0.98 -17.39
N PHE A 52 6.23 0.02 -16.81
CA PHE A 52 5.02 0.65 -17.37
C PHE A 52 5.30 1.99 -18.06
N TYR A 53 6.55 2.33 -18.23
CA TYR A 53 6.92 3.62 -18.84
C TYR A 53 6.33 3.76 -20.25
N ALA A 54 6.54 2.78 -21.10
CA ALA A 54 6.03 2.80 -22.47
C ALA A 54 4.49 2.84 -22.49
N PHE A 55 3.86 2.10 -21.59
CA PHE A 55 2.40 2.12 -21.46
C PHE A 55 1.91 3.53 -21.10
N SER A 56 2.57 4.17 -20.15
CA SER A 56 2.21 5.53 -19.75
C SER A 56 2.40 6.54 -20.86
N GLN A 57 3.47 6.40 -21.63
CA GLN A 57 3.75 7.31 -22.75
C GLN A 57 2.74 7.17 -23.87
N THR A 58 2.29 5.95 -24.16
CA THR A 58 1.35 5.70 -25.28
C THR A 58 -0.11 5.98 -24.90
N THR A 59 -0.50 5.71 -23.66
CA THR A 59 -1.92 5.79 -23.25
C THR A 59 -2.26 7.03 -22.45
N GLY A 60 -1.25 7.74 -21.92
CA GLY A 60 -1.46 8.82 -20.97
C GLY A 60 -1.90 8.35 -19.58
N GLN A 61 -1.98 7.03 -19.35
CA GLN A 61 -2.38 6.48 -18.06
C GLN A 61 -1.15 6.19 -17.21
N SER A 62 -1.31 6.34 -15.90
CA SER A 62 -0.23 6.14 -14.93
C SER A 62 -0.49 4.91 -14.08
N VAL A 63 0.60 4.32 -13.57
CA VAL A 63 0.56 3.24 -12.59
C VAL A 63 1.33 3.71 -11.37
N TYR A 64 0.64 3.85 -10.26
CA TYR A 64 1.24 4.35 -9.01
C TYR A 64 1.54 3.19 -8.08
N ASN A 65 2.78 3.12 -7.62
CA ASN A 65 3.20 2.12 -6.65
C ASN A 65 2.99 2.66 -5.24
N ARG A 66 2.15 1.99 -4.47
CA ARG A 66 1.85 2.33 -3.07
C ARG A 66 2.18 1.17 -2.14
N GLY A 67 3.25 0.45 -2.44
CA GLY A 67 3.78 -0.61 -1.60
C GLY A 67 4.59 -0.05 -0.43
N ILE A 68 4.45 -0.66 0.74
CA ILE A 68 5.26 -0.36 1.93
C ILE A 68 5.77 -1.67 2.52
N SER A 69 7.08 -1.82 2.60
CA SER A 69 7.73 -3.01 3.15
C SER A 69 7.23 -3.28 4.57
N GLY A 70 6.95 -4.55 4.83
CA GLY A 70 6.53 -5.03 6.14
C GLY A 70 5.04 -4.88 6.44
N ASP A 71 4.27 -4.32 5.54
CA ASP A 71 2.83 -4.19 5.78
C ASP A 71 2.17 -5.54 5.95
N THR A 72 1.35 -5.61 6.97
CA THR A 72 0.39 -6.68 7.21
C THR A 72 -0.97 -6.22 6.69
N SER A 73 -1.93 -7.16 6.63
CA SER A 73 -3.27 -6.85 6.10
C SER A 73 -3.97 -5.73 6.89
N ASP A 74 -3.78 -5.68 8.20
CA ASP A 74 -4.36 -4.63 9.05
C ASP A 74 -3.75 -3.26 8.77
N ARG A 75 -2.43 -3.21 8.57
CA ARG A 75 -1.75 -1.95 8.22
C ARG A 75 -2.16 -1.46 6.84
N LEU A 76 -2.33 -2.38 5.91
CA LEU A 76 -2.80 -2.04 4.57
C LEU A 76 -4.22 -1.45 4.64
N LEU A 77 -5.11 -2.12 5.39
CA LEU A 77 -6.48 -1.64 5.59
C LEU A 77 -6.50 -0.24 6.22
N GLU A 78 -5.64 0.01 7.20
CA GLU A 78 -5.55 1.28 7.88
C GLU A 78 -5.23 2.45 6.95
N ARG A 79 -4.39 2.22 5.92
CA ARG A 79 -4.00 3.27 4.97
C ARG A 79 -4.72 3.20 3.62
N LEU A 80 -5.75 2.38 3.52
CA LEU A 80 -6.48 2.17 2.26
C LEU A 80 -7.03 3.48 1.69
N GLU A 81 -7.71 4.26 2.50
CA GLU A 81 -8.31 5.51 2.03
C GLU A 81 -7.25 6.55 1.67
N CYS A 82 -6.32 6.82 2.56
CA CYS A 82 -5.38 7.92 2.37
C CYS A 82 -4.26 7.64 1.37
N ASN A 83 -3.97 6.38 1.07
CA ASN A 83 -2.90 6.02 0.13
C ASN A 83 -3.41 5.48 -1.21
N ALA A 84 -4.65 5.04 -1.30
CA ALA A 84 -5.17 4.42 -2.50
C ALA A 84 -6.52 4.97 -2.95
N LEU A 85 -7.55 4.89 -2.11
CA LEU A 85 -8.91 5.21 -2.56
C LEU A 85 -9.15 6.69 -2.78
N ASN A 86 -8.42 7.57 -2.11
CA ASN A 86 -8.62 9.00 -2.24
C ASN A 86 -8.28 9.56 -3.64
N ILE A 87 -7.54 8.81 -4.45
CA ILE A 87 -7.30 9.17 -5.84
C ILE A 87 -8.23 8.45 -6.83
N LYS A 88 -9.25 7.79 -6.32
CA LYS A 88 -10.30 7.13 -7.11
C LYS A 88 -9.73 6.27 -8.23
N PRO A 89 -8.94 5.23 -7.91
CA PRO A 89 -8.29 4.42 -8.94
C PRO A 89 -9.31 3.71 -9.83
N LYS A 90 -9.00 3.61 -11.11
CA LYS A 90 -9.75 2.79 -12.04
C LYS A 90 -9.50 1.30 -11.75
N ASN A 91 -8.24 0.98 -11.44
CA ASN A 91 -7.83 -0.38 -11.07
C ASN A 91 -7.02 -0.32 -9.79
N LEU A 92 -7.35 -1.18 -8.84
CA LEU A 92 -6.60 -1.35 -7.61
C LEU A 92 -6.12 -2.79 -7.54
N VAL A 93 -4.80 -2.97 -7.63
CA VAL A 93 -4.16 -4.29 -7.58
C VAL A 93 -3.58 -4.47 -6.18
N ILE A 94 -4.04 -5.49 -5.47
CA ILE A 94 -3.66 -5.73 -4.08
C ILE A 94 -2.90 -7.04 -3.98
N LEU A 95 -1.73 -6.98 -3.31
CA LEU A 95 -0.94 -8.15 -2.97
C LEU A 95 -0.51 -8.02 -1.51
N ILE A 96 -1.11 -8.83 -0.64
CA ILE A 96 -0.92 -8.75 0.81
C ILE A 96 -1.10 -10.11 1.45
N GLY A 97 -0.56 -10.30 2.64
CA GLY A 97 -0.74 -11.51 3.45
C GLY A 97 0.55 -12.23 3.80
N THR A 98 1.61 -12.03 3.03
CA THR A 98 2.90 -12.68 3.28
C THR A 98 3.44 -12.37 4.67
N ASN A 99 3.39 -11.11 5.08
CA ASN A 99 3.87 -10.71 6.39
C ASN A 99 2.96 -11.19 7.53
N ASP A 100 1.66 -11.26 7.27
CA ASP A 100 0.71 -11.84 8.23
C ASP A 100 1.11 -13.28 8.57
N ILE A 101 1.39 -14.06 7.55
CA ILE A 101 1.84 -15.46 7.73
C ILE A 101 3.18 -15.48 8.46
N GLY A 102 4.10 -14.63 8.06
CA GLY A 102 5.46 -14.59 8.61
C GLY A 102 5.50 -14.29 10.11
N ILE A 103 4.58 -13.48 10.61
CA ILE A 103 4.50 -13.17 12.05
C ILE A 103 3.51 -14.04 12.81
N GLY A 104 2.90 -15.03 12.14
CA GLY A 104 2.02 -16.01 12.77
C GLY A 104 0.62 -15.53 13.08
N LEU A 105 0.10 -14.57 12.35
CA LEU A 105 -1.29 -14.13 12.51
C LEU A 105 -2.25 -15.24 12.04
N PRO A 106 -3.39 -15.41 12.73
CA PRO A 106 -4.37 -16.42 12.31
C PRO A 106 -4.90 -16.15 10.90
N PRO A 107 -5.10 -17.17 10.07
CA PRO A 107 -5.64 -16.98 8.71
C PRO A 107 -6.98 -16.24 8.68
N GLU A 108 -7.83 -16.47 9.65
CA GLU A 108 -9.12 -15.78 9.75
C GLU A 108 -8.97 -14.28 9.91
N TYR A 109 -7.98 -13.85 10.68
CA TYR A 109 -7.69 -12.42 10.87
C TYR A 109 -7.31 -11.78 9.55
N THR A 110 -6.38 -12.39 8.82
CA THR A 110 -5.94 -11.90 7.50
C THR A 110 -7.10 -11.87 6.51
N LEU A 111 -7.89 -12.93 6.47
CA LEU A 111 -9.04 -13.03 5.57
C LEU A 111 -10.07 -11.94 5.85
N ASN A 112 -10.35 -11.69 7.13
CA ASN A 112 -11.30 -10.64 7.51
C ASN A 112 -10.82 -9.26 7.08
N ASN A 113 -9.52 -8.97 7.24
CA ASN A 113 -8.95 -7.71 6.79
C ASN A 113 -9.03 -7.56 5.26
N ILE A 114 -8.76 -8.62 4.53
CA ILE A 114 -8.86 -8.61 3.06
C ILE A 114 -10.32 -8.36 2.63
N LYS A 115 -11.27 -8.98 3.30
CA LYS A 115 -12.70 -8.74 3.03
C LYS A 115 -13.09 -7.29 3.27
N GLU A 116 -12.56 -6.68 4.31
CA GLU A 116 -12.80 -5.26 4.60
C GLU A 116 -12.19 -4.34 3.52
N ILE A 117 -11.03 -4.71 2.98
CA ILE A 117 -10.38 -3.95 1.91
C ILE A 117 -11.23 -4.00 0.63
N LEU A 118 -11.80 -5.15 0.36
CA LEU A 118 -12.63 -5.32 -0.84
C LEU A 118 -14.02 -4.75 -0.63
#